data_fbc2abdb819b0fa25d88a0b96766522a
#
_entry.id   fbc2abdb819b0fa25d88a0b96766522a
#
_cell.length_a   1.000
_cell.length_b   1.000
_cell.length_c   1.000
_cell.angle_alpha   90.00
_cell.angle_beta   90.00
_cell.angle_gamma   90.00
#
_symmetry.space_group_name_H-M   'P 1'
#
loop_
_entity.id
_entity.type
_entity.pdbx_description
1 polymer ?
#
loop_
_entity_poly.entity_id
_entity_poly.type
_entity_poly.pdbx_seq_one_letter_code
_entity_poly.pdbx_strand_id
1 'polypeptide(L)'
;IRYAYANIGDTSFVSENKAELDSLNELDNLISKLLSKSDVKNIIFSVAGPKLNNAIKMTNRDFEINADVIRKKFNLESCFLLNDWESIGYSIRAFSQTDFDDFRIGEPFNDTFLVLGPGTGLGASVIVGDKVIPTEIGNTNLCLSALKSSLNINTDKFNVLEDIISGTGISKMYEIKTGTKIKSEEIFSLSVNGDKDAVEIIDIFTIAF
;
A
#
# COMPACT_ATOMS: atom_id res chain seq x y z
N ILE A 1 -13.37 -3.72 5.55
CA ILE A 1 -13.14 -4.17 4.17
C ILE A 1 -13.99 -3.38 3.18
N ARG A 2 -13.45 -3.15 1.99
CA ARG A 2 -14.23 -2.70 0.82
C ARG A 2 -14.33 -3.87 -0.14
N TYR A 3 -15.46 -4.00 -0.80
CA TYR A 3 -15.67 -5.03 -1.82
C TYR A 3 -16.53 -4.51 -2.95
N ALA A 4 -16.32 -5.05 -4.14
CA ALA A 4 -17.01 -4.66 -5.35
C ALA A 4 -17.25 -5.90 -6.22
N TYR A 5 -18.19 -5.77 -7.14
CA TYR A 5 -18.40 -6.71 -8.24
C TYR A 5 -17.93 -6.12 -9.54
N ALA A 6 -17.32 -6.93 -10.37
CA ALA A 6 -16.95 -6.58 -11.74
C ALA A 6 -17.22 -7.79 -12.65
N ASN A 7 -17.49 -7.54 -13.92
CA ASN A 7 -17.46 -8.59 -14.93
C ASN A 7 -16.01 -8.82 -15.38
N ILE A 8 -15.68 -10.04 -15.74
CA ILE A 8 -14.34 -10.36 -16.25
C ILE A 8 -14.14 -9.58 -17.56
N GLY A 9 -13.05 -8.81 -17.60
CA GLY A 9 -12.68 -7.95 -18.74
C GLY A 9 -13.16 -6.51 -18.64
N ASP A 10 -14.03 -6.17 -17.68
CA ASP A 10 -14.43 -4.79 -17.44
C ASP A 10 -13.41 -4.07 -16.52
N THR A 11 -13.24 -2.77 -16.74
CA THR A 11 -12.46 -1.88 -15.88
C THR A 11 -13.31 -1.11 -14.87
N SER A 12 -14.63 -1.30 -14.91
CA SER A 12 -15.60 -0.65 -14.02
C SER A 12 -16.25 -1.65 -13.07
N PHE A 13 -16.60 -1.17 -11.88
CA PHE A 13 -17.34 -1.95 -10.91
C PHE A 13 -18.84 -1.84 -11.15
N VAL A 14 -19.56 -2.96 -10.99
CA VAL A 14 -21.03 -2.97 -11.02
C VAL A 14 -21.58 -2.37 -9.73
N SER A 15 -20.92 -2.62 -8.59
CA SER A 15 -21.29 -2.03 -7.31
C SER A 15 -20.10 -2.04 -6.36
N GLU A 16 -20.06 -1.04 -5.47
CA GLU A 16 -19.07 -0.93 -4.40
C GLU A 16 -19.77 -0.89 -3.05
N ASN A 17 -19.18 -1.56 -2.06
CA ASN A 17 -19.74 -1.68 -0.73
C ASN A 17 -18.64 -1.70 0.33
N LYS A 18 -19.06 -1.49 1.61
CA LYS A 18 -18.19 -1.62 2.79
C LYS A 18 -18.81 -2.57 3.80
N ALA A 19 -17.94 -3.30 4.50
CA ALA A 19 -18.29 -4.09 5.69
C ALA A 19 -17.18 -3.96 6.73
N GLU A 20 -17.54 -4.00 7.99
CA GLU A 20 -16.59 -4.15 9.09
C GLU A 20 -16.48 -5.64 9.40
N LEU A 21 -15.26 -6.16 9.46
CA LEU A 21 -14.98 -7.57 9.72
C LEU A 21 -13.85 -7.66 10.75
N ASP A 22 -14.10 -8.38 11.82
CA ASP A 22 -13.16 -8.57 12.91
C ASP A 22 -12.65 -10.01 13.02
N SER A 23 -13.17 -10.92 12.20
CA SER A 23 -12.82 -12.33 12.23
C SER A 23 -12.92 -12.99 10.85
N LEU A 24 -12.24 -14.15 10.69
CA LEU A 24 -12.40 -15.01 9.51
C LEU A 24 -13.84 -15.53 9.35
N ASN A 25 -14.55 -15.79 10.45
CA ASN A 25 -15.93 -16.23 10.37
C ASN A 25 -16.84 -15.17 9.75
N GLU A 26 -16.61 -13.89 10.05
CA GLU A 26 -17.35 -12.80 9.42
C GLU A 26 -17.01 -12.65 7.94
N LEU A 27 -15.73 -12.85 7.56
CA LEU A 27 -15.33 -12.91 6.16
C LEU A 27 -16.04 -14.06 5.43
N ASP A 28 -16.04 -15.24 6.01
CA ASP A 28 -16.73 -16.40 5.45
C ASP A 28 -18.24 -16.16 5.28
N ASN A 29 -18.88 -15.54 6.26
CA ASN A 29 -20.29 -15.16 6.20
C ASN A 29 -20.56 -14.13 5.09
N LEU A 30 -19.66 -13.14 4.94
CA LEU A 30 -19.73 -12.18 3.85
C LEU A 30 -19.63 -12.87 2.51
N ILE A 31 -18.61 -13.72 2.31
CA ILE A 31 -18.43 -14.47 1.07
C ILE A 31 -19.67 -15.32 0.76
N SER A 32 -20.17 -16.08 1.72
CA SER A 32 -21.40 -16.88 1.57
C SER A 32 -22.59 -16.05 1.11
N LYS A 33 -22.78 -14.87 1.72
CA LYS A 33 -23.84 -13.92 1.36
C LYS A 33 -23.68 -13.39 -0.06
N LEU A 34 -22.44 -13.09 -0.48
CA LEU A 34 -22.16 -12.58 -1.83
C LEU A 34 -22.43 -13.66 -2.89
N LEU A 35 -21.96 -14.88 -2.66
CA LEU A 35 -22.19 -16.02 -3.55
C LEU A 35 -23.67 -16.42 -3.66
N SER A 36 -24.47 -16.24 -2.62
CA SER A 36 -25.92 -16.54 -2.65
C SER A 36 -26.73 -15.55 -3.50
N LYS A 37 -26.18 -14.37 -3.79
CA LYS A 37 -26.88 -13.27 -4.48
C LYS A 37 -26.45 -13.09 -5.94
N SER A 38 -25.36 -13.74 -6.35
CA SER A 38 -24.74 -13.54 -7.66
C SER A 38 -23.98 -14.78 -8.11
N ASP A 39 -23.83 -14.97 -9.42
CA ASP A 39 -23.05 -16.06 -10.01
C ASP A 39 -21.54 -15.73 -9.97
N VAL A 40 -21.03 -15.38 -8.79
CA VAL A 40 -19.60 -15.12 -8.59
C VAL A 40 -18.85 -16.44 -8.51
N LYS A 41 -17.86 -16.60 -9.36
CA LYS A 41 -17.00 -17.80 -9.43
C LYS A 41 -15.54 -17.49 -9.10
N ASN A 42 -15.18 -16.22 -9.16
CA ASN A 42 -13.82 -15.75 -8.98
C ASN A 42 -13.76 -14.70 -7.89
N ILE A 43 -12.77 -14.77 -7.02
CA ILE A 43 -12.53 -13.76 -5.98
C ILE A 43 -11.08 -13.30 -6.05
N ILE A 44 -10.87 -12.00 -5.92
CA ILE A 44 -9.55 -11.40 -5.76
C ILE A 44 -9.53 -10.65 -4.43
N PHE A 45 -8.56 -10.95 -3.60
CA PHE A 45 -8.29 -10.22 -2.37
C PHE A 45 -7.08 -9.30 -2.58
N SER A 46 -7.18 -8.08 -2.10
CA SER A 46 -6.07 -7.14 -1.92
C SER A 46 -5.91 -6.90 -0.43
N VAL A 47 -4.77 -7.30 0.13
CA VAL A 47 -4.57 -7.33 1.59
C VAL A 47 -3.19 -6.78 1.93
N ALA A 48 -3.14 -5.85 2.90
CA ALA A 48 -1.89 -5.34 3.42
C ALA A 48 -1.16 -6.42 4.22
N GLY A 49 0.10 -6.67 3.87
CA GLY A 49 0.97 -7.62 4.53
C GLY A 49 1.81 -8.46 3.56
N PRO A 50 2.86 -9.10 4.06
CA PRO A 50 3.73 -9.94 3.27
C PRO A 50 3.01 -11.22 2.81
N LYS A 51 3.10 -11.51 1.52
CA LYS A 51 2.51 -12.69 0.90
C LYS A 51 3.47 -13.87 0.91
N LEU A 52 3.03 -15.00 1.43
CA LEU A 52 3.77 -16.25 1.43
C LEU A 52 2.84 -17.43 1.07
N ASN A 53 3.19 -18.22 0.09
CA ASN A 53 2.45 -19.44 -0.30
C ASN A 53 0.93 -19.21 -0.49
N ASN A 54 0.55 -18.16 -1.23
CA ASN A 54 -0.84 -17.76 -1.47
C ASN A 54 -1.65 -17.45 -0.20
N ALA A 55 -0.94 -17.05 0.86
CA ALA A 55 -1.49 -16.59 2.12
C ALA A 55 -0.88 -15.24 2.51
N ILE A 56 -1.65 -14.40 3.18
CA ILE A 56 -1.19 -13.15 3.80
C ILE A 56 -1.64 -13.14 5.25
N LYS A 57 -0.68 -12.99 6.16
CA LYS A 57 -0.95 -12.63 7.55
C LYS A 57 -1.17 -11.13 7.62
N MET A 58 -2.36 -10.71 8.03
CA MET A 58 -2.71 -9.28 8.08
C MET A 58 -1.87 -8.54 9.12
N THR A 59 -1.34 -7.38 8.76
CA THR A 59 -0.51 -6.55 9.66
C THR A 59 -1.29 -6.03 10.86
N ASN A 60 -2.59 -5.73 10.66
CA ASN A 60 -3.44 -5.06 11.66
C ASN A 60 -4.48 -5.99 12.31
N ARG A 61 -4.44 -7.29 12.04
CA ARG A 61 -5.39 -8.30 12.53
C ARG A 61 -4.66 -9.60 12.82
N ASP A 62 -5.10 -10.32 13.81
CA ASP A 62 -4.45 -11.60 14.19
C ASP A 62 -5.09 -12.79 13.45
N PHE A 63 -5.25 -12.67 12.13
CA PHE A 63 -5.65 -13.78 11.29
C PHE A 63 -4.95 -13.75 9.92
N GLU A 64 -4.90 -14.91 9.28
CA GLU A 64 -4.32 -15.12 7.97
C GLU A 64 -5.43 -15.36 6.94
N ILE A 65 -5.31 -14.72 5.78
CA ILE A 65 -6.16 -15.01 4.62
C ILE A 65 -5.36 -15.95 3.71
N ASN A 66 -5.94 -17.12 3.40
CA ASN A 66 -5.36 -18.10 2.50
C ASN A 66 -6.32 -18.36 1.34
N ALA A 67 -5.92 -17.98 0.14
CA ALA A 67 -6.76 -18.04 -1.05
C ALA A 67 -7.09 -19.49 -1.45
N ASP A 68 -6.19 -20.46 -1.25
CA ASP A 68 -6.43 -21.86 -1.60
C ASP A 68 -7.47 -22.51 -0.68
N VAL A 69 -7.45 -22.14 0.61
CA VAL A 69 -8.46 -22.58 1.59
C VAL A 69 -9.82 -22.01 1.23
N ILE A 70 -9.90 -20.72 0.94
CA ILE A 70 -11.15 -20.05 0.54
C ILE A 70 -11.69 -20.63 -0.76
N ARG A 71 -10.84 -20.82 -1.78
CA ARG A 71 -11.23 -21.42 -3.05
C ARG A 71 -11.89 -22.79 -2.89
N LYS A 72 -11.27 -23.64 -2.08
CA LYS A 72 -11.80 -25.00 -1.81
C LYS A 72 -13.09 -24.94 -1.00
N LYS A 73 -13.14 -24.11 0.05
CA LYS A 73 -14.30 -23.99 0.94
C LYS A 73 -15.56 -23.54 0.22
N PHE A 74 -15.44 -22.59 -0.69
CA PHE A 74 -16.55 -21.98 -1.42
C PHE A 74 -16.73 -22.52 -2.85
N ASN A 75 -15.98 -23.55 -3.23
CA ASN A 75 -16.03 -24.17 -4.56
C ASN A 75 -15.89 -23.13 -5.70
N LEU A 76 -14.93 -22.20 -5.56
CA LEU A 76 -14.67 -21.18 -6.55
C LEU A 76 -13.82 -21.72 -7.70
N GLU A 77 -14.01 -21.20 -8.90
CA GLU A 77 -13.14 -21.46 -10.04
C GLU A 77 -11.73 -20.92 -9.79
N SER A 78 -11.65 -19.69 -9.27
CA SER A 78 -10.38 -19.11 -8.87
C SER A 78 -10.51 -18.24 -7.61
N CYS A 79 -9.40 -18.13 -6.87
CA CYS A 79 -9.27 -17.21 -5.77
C CYS A 79 -7.83 -16.70 -5.76
N PHE A 80 -7.66 -15.41 -5.97
CA PHE A 80 -6.35 -14.75 -6.00
C PHE A 80 -6.17 -13.89 -4.76
N LEU A 81 -4.96 -13.88 -4.26
CA LEU A 81 -4.55 -13.05 -3.15
C LEU A 81 -3.38 -12.19 -3.60
N LEU A 82 -3.56 -10.90 -3.55
CA LEU A 82 -2.57 -9.88 -3.88
C LEU A 82 -2.21 -9.12 -2.62
N ASN A 83 -0.95 -8.74 -2.49
CA ASN A 83 -0.57 -7.66 -1.59
C ASN A 83 -1.22 -6.35 -2.06
N ASP A 84 -1.44 -5.39 -1.17
CA ASP A 84 -2.09 -4.10 -1.51
C ASP A 84 -1.32 -3.34 -2.60
N TRP A 85 0.01 -3.29 -2.53
CA TRP A 85 0.85 -2.66 -3.56
C TRP A 85 1.00 -3.49 -4.84
N GLU A 86 0.91 -4.81 -4.76
CA GLU A 86 0.78 -5.69 -5.93
C GLU A 86 -0.51 -5.35 -6.70
N SER A 87 -1.60 -5.11 -5.98
CA SER A 87 -2.88 -4.72 -6.57
C SER A 87 -2.81 -3.36 -7.28
N ILE A 88 -2.13 -2.37 -6.68
CA ILE A 88 -1.89 -1.08 -7.31
C ILE A 88 -1.06 -1.27 -8.59
N GLY A 89 0.00 -2.07 -8.55
CA GLY A 89 0.80 -2.38 -9.73
C GLY A 89 -0.01 -2.95 -10.88
N TYR A 90 -0.92 -3.87 -10.61
CA TYR A 90 -1.83 -4.42 -11.64
C TYR A 90 -2.82 -3.36 -12.16
N SER A 91 -3.26 -2.41 -11.32
CA SER A 91 -4.23 -1.39 -11.72
C SER A 91 -3.66 -0.31 -12.63
N ILE A 92 -2.35 -0.09 -12.66
CA ILE A 92 -1.69 0.95 -13.48
C ILE A 92 -2.09 0.85 -14.96
N ARG A 93 -2.29 -0.36 -15.47
CA ARG A 93 -2.67 -0.58 -16.87
C ARG A 93 -4.13 -0.25 -17.17
N ALA A 94 -4.96 -0.17 -16.14
CA ALA A 94 -6.37 0.22 -16.27
C ALA A 94 -6.56 1.74 -16.22
N PHE A 95 -5.52 2.48 -15.85
CA PHE A 95 -5.56 3.94 -15.77
C PHE A 95 -5.39 4.56 -17.16
N SER A 96 -6.04 5.68 -17.36
CA SER A 96 -5.90 6.56 -18.53
C SER A 96 -4.92 7.71 -18.21
N GLN A 97 -4.48 8.43 -19.22
CA GLN A 97 -3.60 9.59 -19.01
C GLN A 97 -4.24 10.65 -18.10
N THR A 98 -5.55 10.73 -18.05
CA THR A 98 -6.27 11.69 -17.17
C THR A 98 -6.29 11.29 -15.71
N ASP A 99 -5.85 10.08 -15.37
CA ASP A 99 -5.76 9.58 -14.00
C ASP A 99 -4.39 9.88 -13.36
N PHE A 100 -3.48 10.50 -14.12
CA PHE A 100 -2.12 10.85 -13.69
C PHE A 100 -1.87 12.36 -13.80
N ASP A 101 -1.13 12.87 -12.83
CA ASP A 101 -0.48 14.17 -12.91
C ASP A 101 1.01 13.95 -13.21
N ASP A 102 1.49 14.45 -14.36
CA ASP A 102 2.88 14.32 -14.76
C ASP A 102 3.75 15.31 -13.96
N PHE A 103 4.45 14.81 -12.97
CA PHE A 103 5.40 15.61 -12.22
C PHE A 103 6.71 15.85 -12.99
N ARG A 104 7.21 14.82 -13.68
CA ARG A 104 8.40 14.90 -14.53
C ARG A 104 8.27 13.92 -15.67
N ILE A 105 8.27 14.45 -16.88
CA ILE A 105 8.24 13.64 -18.10
C ILE A 105 9.66 13.15 -18.40
N GLY A 106 9.80 11.85 -18.63
CA GLY A 106 11.03 11.19 -19.08
C GLY A 106 10.76 10.34 -20.31
N GLU A 107 11.83 9.90 -20.96
CA GLU A 107 11.73 8.95 -22.07
C GLU A 107 11.78 7.53 -21.54
N PRO A 108 10.72 6.72 -21.73
CA PRO A 108 10.73 5.32 -21.33
C PRO A 108 11.75 4.55 -22.19
N PHE A 109 12.57 3.72 -21.57
CA PHE A 109 13.58 2.94 -22.29
C PHE A 109 13.38 1.42 -22.17
N ASN A 110 12.46 0.96 -21.32
CA ASN A 110 12.09 -0.44 -21.17
C ASN A 110 10.66 -0.57 -20.58
N ASP A 111 10.20 -1.82 -20.45
CA ASP A 111 8.87 -2.15 -19.88
C ASP A 111 8.92 -2.37 -18.35
N THR A 112 9.80 -1.68 -17.65
CA THR A 112 9.91 -1.77 -16.20
C THR A 112 9.44 -0.49 -15.54
N PHE A 113 8.51 -0.62 -14.59
CA PHE A 113 7.96 0.48 -13.81
C PHE A 113 8.14 0.20 -12.33
N LEU A 114 8.45 1.23 -11.56
CA LEU A 114 8.40 1.22 -10.11
C LEU A 114 7.14 1.98 -9.68
N VAL A 115 6.28 1.31 -8.94
CA VAL A 115 5.15 1.93 -8.25
C VAL A 115 5.55 2.10 -6.80
N LEU A 116 5.55 3.32 -6.31
CA LEU A 116 6.04 3.68 -4.98
C LEU A 116 5.07 4.65 -4.33
N GLY A 117 4.79 4.47 -3.04
CA GLY A 117 3.90 5.38 -2.34
C GLY A 117 4.12 5.41 -0.84
N PRO A 118 4.47 6.58 -0.32
CA PRO A 118 4.56 6.83 1.09
C PRO A 118 3.15 7.04 1.66
N GLY A 119 2.62 6.00 2.29
CA GLY A 119 1.40 6.03 3.08
C GLY A 119 1.72 6.05 4.58
N THR A 120 1.03 5.24 5.37
CA THR A 120 1.40 4.99 6.78
C THR A 120 2.81 4.41 6.87
N GLY A 121 3.15 3.44 6.01
CA GLY A 121 4.50 2.95 5.73
C GLY A 121 4.95 3.37 4.33
N LEU A 122 5.95 2.67 3.77
CA LEU A 122 6.42 2.84 2.39
C LEU A 122 6.11 1.58 1.60
N GLY A 123 5.05 1.63 0.80
CA GLY A 123 4.67 0.54 -0.07
C GLY A 123 5.28 0.67 -1.47
N ALA A 124 5.56 -0.47 -2.10
CA ALA A 124 6.03 -0.48 -3.48
C ALA A 124 5.78 -1.80 -4.20
N SER A 125 5.70 -1.71 -5.52
CA SER A 125 5.75 -2.86 -6.42
C SER A 125 6.55 -2.53 -7.68
N VAL A 126 7.14 -3.56 -8.28
CA VAL A 126 7.87 -3.45 -9.55
C VAL A 126 7.07 -4.18 -10.62
N ILE A 127 6.88 -3.52 -11.75
CA ILE A 127 6.20 -4.09 -12.92
C ILE A 127 7.27 -4.39 -13.97
N VAL A 128 7.33 -5.62 -14.46
CA VAL A 128 8.22 -6.05 -15.53
C VAL A 128 7.40 -6.76 -16.59
N GLY A 129 7.23 -6.12 -17.73
CA GLY A 129 6.28 -6.60 -18.73
C GLY A 129 4.89 -6.79 -18.11
N ASP A 130 4.32 -8.01 -18.17
CA ASP A 130 2.98 -8.31 -17.62
C ASP A 130 2.98 -8.75 -16.15
N LYS A 131 4.13 -8.80 -15.51
CA LYS A 131 4.26 -9.28 -14.13
C LYS A 131 4.41 -8.13 -13.15
N VAL A 132 3.66 -8.21 -12.07
CA VAL A 132 3.84 -7.35 -10.91
C VAL A 132 4.54 -8.13 -9.81
N ILE A 133 5.60 -7.55 -9.28
CA ILE A 133 6.43 -8.12 -8.21
C ILE A 133 6.21 -7.25 -6.97
N PRO A 134 5.51 -7.74 -5.94
CA PRO A 134 5.38 -7.03 -4.69
C PRO A 134 6.74 -6.92 -4.01
N THR A 135 6.97 -5.81 -3.31
CA THR A 135 8.21 -5.58 -2.57
C THR A 135 7.92 -5.13 -1.16
N GLU A 136 8.87 -5.35 -0.28
CA GLU A 136 8.90 -4.82 1.09
C GLU A 136 10.07 -3.83 1.23
N ILE A 137 10.27 -2.98 0.23
CA ILE A 137 11.41 -2.05 0.19
C ILE A 137 11.42 -1.10 1.38
N GLY A 138 10.24 -0.69 1.87
CA GLY A 138 10.10 0.16 3.04
C GLY A 138 10.74 -0.45 4.29
N ASN A 139 10.71 -1.78 4.42
CA ASN A 139 11.26 -2.54 5.53
C ASN A 139 12.76 -2.89 5.35
N THR A 140 13.43 -2.30 4.38
CA THR A 140 14.85 -2.51 4.15
C THR A 140 15.68 -1.35 4.70
N ASN A 141 16.96 -1.62 4.95
CA ASN A 141 17.96 -0.59 5.28
C ASN A 141 18.80 -0.20 4.05
N LEU A 142 18.37 -0.57 2.86
CA LEU A 142 19.03 -0.25 1.61
C LEU A 142 19.15 1.28 1.47
N CYS A 143 20.35 1.75 1.19
CA CYS A 143 20.66 3.19 1.07
C CYS A 143 20.38 4.05 2.32
N LEU A 144 19.91 3.47 3.42
CA LEU A 144 19.53 4.23 4.62
C LEU A 144 20.69 5.04 5.21
N SER A 145 21.91 4.49 5.24
CA SER A 145 23.10 5.20 5.74
C SER A 145 23.47 6.40 4.86
N ALA A 146 23.38 6.26 3.54
CA ALA A 146 23.62 7.35 2.61
C ALA A 146 22.54 8.43 2.75
N LEU A 147 21.29 8.04 2.88
CA LEU A 147 20.17 8.94 3.07
C LEU A 147 20.29 9.74 4.39
N LYS A 148 20.59 9.07 5.51
CA LYS A 148 20.83 9.73 6.80
C LYS A 148 21.98 10.73 6.72
N SER A 149 23.06 10.38 6.02
CA SER A 149 24.20 11.27 5.84
C SER A 149 23.85 12.48 4.99
N SER A 150 23.17 12.30 3.87
CA SER A 150 22.78 13.41 2.96
C SER A 150 21.78 14.38 3.61
N LEU A 151 20.89 13.88 4.46
CA LEU A 151 19.87 14.66 5.17
C LEU A 151 20.34 15.16 6.54
N ASN A 152 21.59 14.87 6.93
CA ASN A 152 22.13 15.19 8.25
C ASN A 152 21.29 14.65 9.42
N ILE A 153 20.68 13.49 9.23
CA ILE A 153 19.88 12.81 10.26
C ILE A 153 20.79 11.93 11.10
N ASN A 154 21.12 12.39 12.30
CA ASN A 154 21.96 11.65 13.23
C ASN A 154 21.11 11.03 14.35
N THR A 155 20.45 9.92 14.05
CA THR A 155 19.70 9.17 15.07
C THR A 155 19.67 7.68 14.77
N ASP A 156 19.80 6.88 15.82
CA ASP A 156 19.67 5.41 15.76
C ASP A 156 18.20 4.94 15.78
N LYS A 157 17.26 5.89 15.85
CA LYS A 157 15.81 5.57 15.84
C LYS A 157 15.29 5.19 14.45
N PHE A 158 16.02 5.47 13.37
CA PHE A 158 15.66 5.11 12.00
C PHE A 158 16.47 3.88 11.56
N ASN A 159 15.79 2.76 11.33
CA ASN A 159 16.39 1.47 11.01
C ASN A 159 16.06 0.98 9.61
N VAL A 160 14.96 1.45 9.05
CA VAL A 160 14.46 1.06 7.73
C VAL A 160 14.05 2.30 6.93
N LEU A 161 13.87 2.17 5.61
CA LEU A 161 13.53 3.31 4.73
C LEU A 161 12.23 3.99 5.14
N GLU A 162 11.20 3.23 5.50
CA GLU A 162 9.92 3.80 5.89
C GLU A 162 9.95 4.60 7.20
N ASP A 163 10.98 4.44 8.00
CA ASP A 163 11.21 5.30 9.16
C ASP A 163 11.47 6.76 8.79
N ILE A 164 11.82 7.03 7.53
CA ILE A 164 12.03 8.37 6.97
C ILE A 164 10.97 8.67 5.91
N ILE A 165 10.80 7.78 4.95
CA ILE A 165 9.96 7.98 3.76
C ILE A 165 8.56 7.41 4.01
N SER A 166 7.83 7.95 4.96
CA SER A 166 6.43 7.60 5.23
C SER A 166 5.74 8.64 6.12
N GLY A 167 4.42 8.56 6.24
CA GLY A 167 3.66 9.37 7.18
C GLY A 167 4.06 9.11 8.64
N THR A 168 4.32 7.85 9.00
CA THR A 168 4.87 7.50 10.32
C THR A 168 6.27 8.09 10.51
N GLY A 169 7.10 8.08 9.47
CA GLY A 169 8.42 8.70 9.47
C GLY A 169 8.36 10.20 9.71
N ILE A 170 7.47 10.91 9.02
CA ILE A 170 7.22 12.35 9.23
C ILE A 170 6.86 12.62 10.69
N SER A 171 5.90 11.87 11.26
CA SER A 171 5.49 12.03 12.66
C SER A 171 6.64 11.76 13.64
N LYS A 172 7.45 10.75 13.36
CA LYS A 172 8.62 10.37 14.17
C LYS A 172 9.74 11.42 14.12
N MET A 173 10.02 11.98 12.94
CA MET A 173 10.98 13.07 12.77
C MET A 173 10.54 14.32 13.53
N TYR A 174 9.27 14.68 13.43
CA TYR A 174 8.72 15.84 14.13
C TYR A 174 8.76 15.64 15.64
N GLU A 175 8.39 14.47 16.15
CA GLU A 175 8.48 14.12 17.59
C GLU A 175 9.92 14.20 18.11
N ILE A 176 10.90 13.72 17.33
CA ILE A 176 12.32 13.80 17.73
C ILE A 176 12.77 15.27 17.82
N LYS A 177 12.33 16.10 16.90
CA LYS A 177 12.73 17.51 16.83
C LYS A 177 12.07 18.38 17.89
N THR A 178 10.77 18.21 18.10
CA THR A 178 9.95 19.12 18.93
C THR A 178 9.56 18.56 20.28
N GLY A 179 9.70 17.24 20.48
CA GLY A 179 9.18 16.52 21.65
C GLY A 179 7.66 16.30 21.61
N THR A 180 6.96 16.73 20.53
CA THR A 180 5.51 16.65 20.42
C THR A 180 5.12 15.60 19.36
N LYS A 181 4.26 14.66 19.75
CA LYS A 181 3.77 13.62 18.85
C LYS A 181 2.43 14.03 18.25
N ILE A 182 2.40 14.26 16.95
CA ILE A 182 1.21 14.56 16.16
C ILE A 182 1.21 13.75 14.86
N LYS A 183 0.08 13.70 14.18
CA LYS A 183 -0.08 12.96 12.92
C LYS A 183 0.57 13.70 11.74
N SER A 184 0.99 12.96 10.73
CA SER A 184 1.60 13.54 9.52
C SER A 184 0.70 14.57 8.82
N GLU A 185 -0.62 14.33 8.79
CA GLU A 185 -1.58 15.27 8.19
C GLU A 185 -1.60 16.63 8.90
N GLU A 186 -1.44 16.60 10.22
CA GLU A 186 -1.35 17.83 11.02
C GLU A 186 -0.02 18.55 10.79
N ILE A 187 1.08 17.80 10.65
CA ILE A 187 2.40 18.36 10.32
C ILE A 187 2.38 19.02 8.94
N PHE A 188 1.75 18.39 7.94
CA PHE A 188 1.54 19.03 6.64
C PHE A 188 0.74 20.34 6.76
N SER A 189 -0.32 20.34 7.54
CA SER A 189 -1.11 21.56 7.78
C SER A 189 -0.30 22.65 8.46
N LEU A 190 0.53 22.31 9.44
CA LEU A 190 1.43 23.24 10.10
C LEU A 190 2.48 23.80 9.14
N SER A 191 3.05 22.97 8.26
CA SER A 191 4.04 23.43 7.27
C SER A 191 3.45 24.42 6.27
N VAL A 192 2.23 24.18 5.80
CA VAL A 192 1.51 25.12 4.93
C VAL A 192 1.25 26.46 5.63
N ASN A 193 1.04 26.44 6.95
CA ASN A 193 0.85 27.66 7.76
C ASN A 193 2.18 28.33 8.22
N GLY A 194 3.32 27.81 7.74
CA GLY A 194 4.63 28.42 7.96
C GLY A 194 5.30 28.08 9.31
N ASP A 195 4.85 27.02 9.98
CA ASP A 195 5.58 26.49 11.14
C ASP A 195 6.96 25.99 10.69
N LYS A 196 8.02 26.51 11.30
CA LYS A 196 9.39 26.27 10.83
C LYS A 196 9.85 24.82 10.99
N ASP A 197 9.45 24.19 12.09
CA ASP A 197 9.85 22.81 12.35
C ASP A 197 9.11 21.86 11.42
N ALA A 198 7.83 22.11 11.18
CA ALA A 198 7.04 21.34 10.22
C ALA A 198 7.56 21.50 8.78
N VAL A 199 7.90 22.72 8.36
CA VAL A 199 8.51 22.97 7.03
C VAL A 199 9.79 22.16 6.86
N GLU A 200 10.71 22.23 7.83
CA GLU A 200 11.97 21.49 7.76
C GLU A 200 11.76 19.96 7.66
N ILE A 201 10.80 19.42 8.40
CA ILE A 201 10.49 17.98 8.35
C ILE A 201 9.89 17.57 6.99
N ILE A 202 9.01 18.39 6.42
CA ILE A 202 8.44 18.12 5.09
C ILE A 202 9.50 18.27 4.00
N ASP A 203 10.42 19.22 4.12
CA ASP A 203 11.56 19.36 3.20
C ASP A 203 12.47 18.12 3.25
N ILE A 204 12.81 17.63 4.45
CA ILE A 204 13.57 16.38 4.63
C ILE A 204 12.87 15.21 3.95
N PHE A 205 11.57 15.03 4.19
CA PHE A 205 10.78 13.99 3.55
C PHE A 205 10.79 14.11 2.02
N THR A 206 10.59 15.33 1.50
CA THR A 206 10.54 15.59 0.06
C THR A 206 11.87 15.32 -0.63
N ILE A 207 12.99 15.65 0.03
CA ILE A 207 14.33 15.37 -0.51
C ILE A 207 14.65 13.87 -0.43
N ALA A 208 14.14 13.19 0.59
CA ALA A 208 14.36 11.75 0.79
C ALA A 208 13.60 10.90 -0.23
N PHE A 209 12.40 11.32 -0.60
CA PHE A 209 11.54 10.66 -1.58
C PHE A 209 11.95 10.95 -3.02
#